data_fbee2305308d48fd24d64713d3f537b8
#
_entry.id   fbee2305308d48fd24d64713d3f537b8
#
_cell.length_a   1.000
_cell.length_b   1.000
_cell.length_c   1.000
_cell.angle_alpha   90.00
_cell.angle_beta   90.00
_cell.angle_gamma   90.00
#
_symmetry.space_group_name_H-M   'P 1'
#
loop_
_entity.id
_entity.type
_entity.pdbx_description
1 polymer ?
#
loop_
_entity_poly.entity_id
_entity_poly.type
_entity_poly.pdbx_seq_one_letter_code
_entity_poly.pdbx_strand_id
1 'polypeptide(L)'
;MVICEGVTEQRFCHMVLSPYVASWCIGIETPLIKRSHGGLVSWEILRRDIGVCLKQDSTVIVSMLIDWYGIKPSDKFPKWLKDGKLPLYEQVRMVEEAMRIEVEEDLRKENKDLCDRFIPNFLVHEFEALLFSNESAILARFPAFRIKDRGELEGIYRKFSNPELINNSKETSPSHRLNRIVGGYSKVIDGPPLAESIGIPTMRAKASHFNGWVEALISIASTQASITQ
;
A
#
# COMPACT_ATOMS: atom_id res chain seq x y z
N MET A 1 -1.02 -1.31 13.53
CA MET A 1 -0.82 -2.59 12.79
C MET A 1 -1.09 -2.37 11.32
N VAL A 2 -0.21 -2.84 10.41
CA VAL A 2 -0.41 -2.78 8.94
C VAL A 2 -0.39 -4.21 8.40
N ILE A 3 -1.53 -4.71 7.95
CA ILE A 3 -1.65 -6.06 7.37
C ILE A 3 -1.05 -6.01 5.95
N CYS A 4 -0.03 -6.82 5.71
CA CYS A 4 0.71 -6.84 4.43
C CYS A 4 0.30 -8.04 3.58
N GLU A 5 0.16 -7.84 2.26
CA GLU A 5 -0.12 -8.92 1.33
C GLU A 5 1.03 -9.93 1.26
N GLY A 6 2.26 -9.43 1.21
CA GLY A 6 3.44 -10.24 1.05
C GLY A 6 4.69 -9.72 1.79
N VAL A 7 5.78 -10.46 1.62
CA VAL A 7 7.07 -10.17 2.27
C VAL A 7 7.67 -8.84 1.79
N THR A 8 7.39 -8.41 0.59
CA THR A 8 7.88 -7.11 0.05
C THR A 8 7.29 -5.95 0.83
N GLU A 9 5.97 -5.92 0.97
CA GLU A 9 5.21 -4.90 1.69
C GLU A 9 5.60 -4.91 3.19
N GLN A 10 5.76 -6.09 3.77
CA GLN A 10 6.24 -6.24 5.15
C GLN A 10 7.65 -5.64 5.33
N ARG A 11 8.58 -5.95 4.44
CA ARG A 11 9.95 -5.39 4.49
C ARG A 11 9.96 -3.88 4.27
N PHE A 12 9.13 -3.37 3.36
CA PHE A 12 8.96 -1.93 3.17
C PHE A 12 8.46 -1.26 4.46
N CYS A 13 7.46 -1.83 5.11
CA CYS A 13 6.97 -1.31 6.38
C CYS A 13 8.07 -1.29 7.44
N HIS A 14 8.85 -2.36 7.59
CA HIS A 14 9.91 -2.42 8.59
C HIS A 14 11.08 -1.47 8.29
N MET A 15 11.54 -1.45 7.04
CA MET A 15 12.76 -0.71 6.67
C MET A 15 12.52 0.78 6.45
N VAL A 16 11.31 1.15 5.97
CA VAL A 16 11.06 2.49 5.44
C VAL A 16 9.95 3.21 6.18
N LEU A 17 8.77 2.58 6.30
CA LEU A 17 7.61 3.24 6.90
C LEU A 17 7.75 3.36 8.42
N SER A 18 8.11 2.28 9.13
CA SER A 18 8.23 2.28 10.59
C SER A 18 9.24 3.30 11.12
N PRO A 19 10.47 3.39 10.59
CA PRO A 19 11.41 4.44 10.99
C PRO A 19 10.87 5.86 10.71
N TYR A 20 10.13 6.03 9.62
CA TYR A 20 9.58 7.33 9.26
C TYR A 20 8.50 7.78 10.26
N VAL A 21 7.54 6.92 10.58
CA VAL A 21 6.42 7.29 11.48
C VAL A 21 6.80 7.24 12.96
N ALA A 22 7.95 6.68 13.31
CA ALA A 22 8.44 6.66 14.70
C ALA A 22 8.60 8.07 15.30
N SER A 23 8.84 9.09 14.48
CA SER A 23 8.90 10.50 14.92
C SER A 23 7.56 11.02 15.47
N TRP A 24 6.45 10.36 15.17
CA TRP A 24 5.11 10.63 15.75
C TRP A 24 4.73 9.62 16.84
N CYS A 25 5.71 8.91 17.41
CA CYS A 25 5.50 7.87 18.42
C CYS A 25 4.62 6.71 17.95
N ILE A 26 4.57 6.45 16.64
CA ILE A 26 3.80 5.36 16.03
C ILE A 26 4.67 4.12 15.92
N GLY A 27 4.33 3.06 16.66
CA GLY A 27 4.88 1.71 16.46
C GLY A 27 4.09 0.95 15.39
N ILE A 28 4.78 0.28 14.47
CA ILE A 28 4.15 -0.53 13.41
C ILE A 28 4.44 -2.01 13.61
N GLU A 29 3.38 -2.80 13.70
CA GLU A 29 3.40 -4.25 13.52
C GLU A 29 2.88 -4.60 12.13
N THR A 30 3.51 -5.60 11.49
CA THR A 30 3.25 -5.92 10.08
C THR A 30 2.97 -7.41 9.89
N PRO A 31 1.81 -7.91 10.34
CA PRO A 31 1.42 -9.28 10.07
C PRO A 31 1.19 -9.49 8.57
N LEU A 32 1.59 -10.65 8.08
CA LEU A 32 1.18 -11.13 6.77
C LEU A 32 -0.25 -11.64 6.82
N ILE A 33 -0.96 -11.52 5.69
CA ILE A 33 -2.31 -12.09 5.55
C ILE A 33 -2.26 -13.58 5.86
N LYS A 34 -3.00 -14.00 6.89
CA LYS A 34 -3.09 -15.40 7.30
C LYS A 34 -3.77 -16.21 6.19
N ARG A 35 -3.25 -17.41 5.90
CA ARG A 35 -3.80 -18.36 4.91
C ARG A 35 -3.63 -17.96 3.43
N SER A 36 -2.90 -16.88 3.11
CA SER A 36 -2.44 -16.69 1.77
C SER A 36 -1.25 -17.62 1.53
N HIS A 37 -1.38 -18.58 0.65
CA HIS A 37 -0.23 -19.34 0.14
C HIS A 37 0.61 -18.49 -0.84
N GLY A 38 0.75 -17.19 -0.55
CA GLY A 38 1.39 -16.20 -1.39
C GLY A 38 0.40 -15.52 -2.34
N GLY A 39 -0.45 -14.63 -1.82
CA GLY A 39 -1.42 -13.83 -2.60
C GLY A 39 -2.57 -13.30 -1.75
N LEU A 40 -3.43 -12.52 -2.38
CA LEU A 40 -4.60 -11.92 -1.76
C LEU A 40 -5.62 -13.00 -1.35
N VAL A 41 -6.25 -12.82 -0.20
CA VAL A 41 -7.39 -13.63 0.28
C VAL A 41 -8.71 -12.92 -0.02
N SER A 42 -9.83 -13.66 0.09
CA SER A 42 -11.16 -13.04 -0.06
C SER A 42 -11.40 -11.97 1.02
N TRP A 43 -12.23 -10.99 0.68
CA TRP A 43 -12.63 -9.94 1.62
C TRP A 43 -13.20 -10.50 2.92
N GLU A 44 -13.99 -11.54 2.87
CA GLU A 44 -14.57 -12.19 4.05
C GLU A 44 -13.51 -12.65 5.06
N ILE A 45 -12.40 -13.22 4.55
CA ILE A 45 -11.29 -13.67 5.41
C ILE A 45 -10.55 -12.46 5.99
N LEU A 46 -10.21 -11.48 5.14
CA LEU A 46 -9.51 -10.27 5.55
C LEU A 46 -10.32 -9.46 6.56
N ARG A 47 -11.62 -9.26 6.31
CA ARG A 47 -12.55 -8.57 7.20
C ARG A 47 -12.60 -9.20 8.58
N ARG A 48 -12.68 -10.53 8.63
CA ARG A 48 -12.65 -11.25 9.92
C ARG A 48 -11.33 -11.05 10.66
N ASP A 49 -10.19 -11.14 9.97
CA ASP A 49 -8.88 -10.97 10.58
C ASP A 49 -8.67 -9.53 11.08
N ILE A 50 -9.14 -8.53 10.34
CA ILE A 50 -9.19 -7.11 10.78
C ILE A 50 -10.04 -6.98 12.06
N GLY A 51 -11.24 -7.56 12.06
CA GLY A 51 -12.13 -7.53 13.22
C GLY A 51 -11.51 -8.19 14.46
N VAL A 52 -10.77 -9.28 14.31
CA VAL A 52 -10.04 -9.92 15.42
C VAL A 52 -8.97 -8.97 15.98
N CYS A 53 -8.16 -8.34 15.13
CA CYS A 53 -7.13 -7.41 15.57
C CYS A 53 -7.72 -6.21 16.34
N LEU A 54 -8.79 -5.62 15.82
CA LEU A 54 -9.47 -4.48 16.45
C LEU A 54 -10.11 -4.81 17.81
N LYS A 55 -10.51 -6.09 18.00
CA LYS A 55 -11.12 -6.56 19.25
C LYS A 55 -10.13 -6.92 20.33
N GLN A 56 -8.92 -7.36 19.94
CA GLN A 56 -7.89 -7.79 20.87
C GLN A 56 -7.28 -6.62 21.66
N ASP A 57 -7.15 -5.46 21.03
CA ASP A 57 -6.56 -4.27 21.63
C ASP A 57 -7.38 -3.04 21.27
N SER A 58 -7.84 -2.32 22.30
CA SER A 58 -8.66 -1.10 22.14
C SER A 58 -7.85 0.09 21.62
N THR A 59 -6.54 0.03 21.65
CA THR A 59 -5.64 1.13 21.21
C THR A 59 -5.10 0.91 19.81
N VAL A 60 -5.21 -0.30 19.24
CA VAL A 60 -4.64 -0.61 17.94
C VAL A 60 -5.43 0.05 16.81
N ILE A 61 -4.70 0.68 15.91
CA ILE A 61 -5.19 1.11 14.60
C ILE A 61 -4.79 0.01 13.61
N VAL A 62 -5.75 -0.46 12.83
CA VAL A 62 -5.50 -1.47 11.79
C VAL A 62 -5.55 -0.81 10.42
N SER A 63 -4.54 -1.05 9.63
CA SER A 63 -4.49 -0.67 8.21
C SER A 63 -4.00 -1.84 7.37
N MET A 64 -3.92 -1.66 6.08
CA MET A 64 -3.47 -2.69 5.15
C MET A 64 -2.60 -2.12 4.04
N LEU A 65 -1.74 -2.96 3.48
CA LEU A 65 -0.89 -2.65 2.34
C LEU A 65 -1.02 -3.81 1.34
N ILE A 66 -1.90 -3.63 0.36
CA ILE A 66 -2.36 -4.64 -0.60
C ILE A 66 -2.36 -4.02 -1.98
N ASP A 67 -1.84 -4.75 -2.98
CA ASP A 67 -1.82 -4.30 -4.37
C ASP A 67 -3.25 -4.32 -4.97
N TRP A 68 -3.71 -3.17 -5.49
CA TRP A 68 -5.01 -3.07 -6.16
C TRP A 68 -5.11 -3.99 -7.37
N TYR A 69 -4.02 -4.15 -8.09
CA TYR A 69 -3.98 -4.95 -9.32
C TYR A 69 -4.16 -6.46 -9.08
N GLY A 70 -3.93 -6.91 -7.85
CA GLY A 70 -4.09 -8.31 -7.44
C GLY A 70 -5.55 -8.76 -7.28
N ILE A 71 -6.51 -7.81 -7.14
CA ILE A 71 -7.90 -8.12 -6.83
C ILE A 71 -8.60 -8.82 -8.00
N LYS A 72 -9.32 -9.91 -7.67
CA LYS A 72 -10.12 -10.70 -8.61
C LYS A 72 -11.59 -10.69 -8.20
N PRO A 73 -12.54 -10.95 -9.13
CA PRO A 73 -13.95 -11.08 -8.80
C PRO A 73 -14.24 -12.11 -7.69
N SER A 74 -13.42 -13.18 -7.63
CA SER A 74 -13.51 -14.22 -6.61
C SER A 74 -13.24 -13.74 -5.19
N ASP A 75 -12.53 -12.62 -5.03
CA ASP A 75 -12.10 -12.10 -3.74
C ASP A 75 -13.24 -11.32 -3.05
N LYS A 76 -14.28 -10.96 -3.80
CA LYS A 76 -15.54 -10.38 -3.32
C LYS A 76 -15.37 -9.09 -2.49
N PHE A 77 -14.41 -8.25 -2.86
CA PHE A 77 -14.29 -6.93 -2.25
C PHE A 77 -15.56 -6.10 -2.49
N PRO A 78 -16.07 -5.38 -1.47
CA PRO A 78 -17.31 -4.64 -1.58
C PRO A 78 -17.19 -3.55 -2.64
N LYS A 79 -18.22 -3.38 -3.45
CA LYS A 79 -18.29 -2.40 -4.55
C LYS A 79 -17.15 -2.47 -5.58
N TRP A 80 -16.27 -3.47 -5.52
CA TRP A 80 -15.24 -3.64 -6.55
C TRP A 80 -15.86 -4.02 -7.89
N LEU A 81 -15.52 -3.28 -8.94
CA LEU A 81 -16.05 -3.45 -10.30
C LEU A 81 -14.91 -3.80 -11.26
N LYS A 82 -15.05 -4.91 -11.95
CA LYS A 82 -14.08 -5.35 -12.96
C LYS A 82 -14.00 -4.40 -14.17
N ASP A 83 -15.11 -3.77 -14.51
CA ASP A 83 -15.30 -3.12 -15.82
C ASP A 83 -14.80 -1.65 -15.88
N GLY A 84 -14.11 -1.16 -14.85
CA GLY A 84 -13.37 0.09 -14.89
C GLY A 84 -14.16 1.33 -15.33
N LYS A 85 -15.47 1.39 -15.11
CA LYS A 85 -16.32 2.52 -15.52
C LYS A 85 -16.04 3.81 -14.77
N LEU A 86 -15.42 3.72 -13.60
CA LEU A 86 -15.04 4.85 -12.78
C LEU A 86 -13.54 5.15 -12.93
N PRO A 87 -13.12 6.41 -12.79
CA PRO A 87 -11.71 6.74 -12.63
C PRO A 87 -11.07 5.93 -11.51
N LEU A 88 -9.83 5.49 -11.70
CA LEU A 88 -9.15 4.56 -10.81
C LEU A 88 -9.21 4.97 -9.34
N TYR A 89 -8.88 6.22 -9.03
CA TYR A 89 -8.92 6.72 -7.64
C TYR A 89 -10.32 6.73 -7.03
N GLU A 90 -11.34 6.99 -7.82
CA GLU A 90 -12.73 6.95 -7.35
C GLU A 90 -13.13 5.51 -7.03
N GLN A 91 -12.71 4.56 -7.88
CA GLN A 91 -12.98 3.14 -7.64
C GLN A 91 -12.27 2.63 -6.39
N VAL A 92 -10.99 2.97 -6.21
CA VAL A 92 -10.22 2.60 -5.01
C VAL A 92 -10.88 3.15 -3.76
N ARG A 93 -11.18 4.46 -3.71
CA ARG A 93 -11.85 5.09 -2.56
C ARG A 93 -13.22 4.50 -2.26
N MET A 94 -13.99 4.19 -3.30
CA MET A 94 -15.33 3.59 -3.12
C MET A 94 -15.24 2.21 -2.47
N VAL A 95 -14.24 1.41 -2.83
CA VAL A 95 -14.01 0.10 -2.22
C VAL A 95 -13.51 0.26 -0.80
N GLU A 96 -12.53 1.12 -0.55
CA GLU A 96 -11.97 1.38 0.77
C GLU A 96 -13.05 1.88 1.74
N GLU A 97 -13.90 2.81 1.32
CA GLU A 97 -15.01 3.30 2.14
C GLU A 97 -16.04 2.20 2.43
N ALA A 98 -16.36 1.37 1.44
CA ALA A 98 -17.27 0.25 1.65
C ALA A 98 -16.69 -0.79 2.62
N MET A 99 -15.38 -1.05 2.55
CA MET A 99 -14.69 -1.92 3.50
C MET A 99 -14.75 -1.37 4.92
N ARG A 100 -14.51 -0.06 5.08
CA ARG A 100 -14.59 0.62 6.38
C ARG A 100 -15.98 0.48 6.99
N ILE A 101 -17.02 0.78 6.21
CA ILE A 101 -18.42 0.68 6.64
C ILE A 101 -18.76 -0.75 7.10
N GLU A 102 -18.40 -1.77 6.34
CA GLU A 102 -18.68 -3.16 6.69
C GLU A 102 -17.97 -3.63 7.96
N VAL A 103 -16.72 -3.20 8.19
CA VAL A 103 -15.98 -3.49 9.42
C VAL A 103 -16.65 -2.80 10.62
N GLU A 104 -17.02 -1.52 10.48
CA GLU A 104 -17.71 -0.77 11.54
C GLU A 104 -19.07 -1.38 11.88
N GLU A 105 -19.84 -1.81 10.90
CA GLU A 105 -21.13 -2.48 11.12
C GLU A 105 -20.98 -3.76 11.94
N ASP A 106 -19.96 -4.58 11.68
CA ASP A 106 -19.71 -5.78 12.46
C ASP A 106 -19.33 -5.47 13.92
N LEU A 107 -18.55 -4.42 14.12
CA LEU A 107 -18.15 -4.02 15.46
C LEU A 107 -19.32 -3.44 16.26
N ARG A 108 -20.20 -2.65 15.62
CA ARG A 108 -21.41 -2.12 16.23
C ARG A 108 -22.40 -3.22 16.67
N LYS A 109 -22.56 -4.29 15.89
CA LYS A 109 -23.39 -5.44 16.25
C LYS A 109 -22.95 -6.09 17.57
N GLU A 110 -21.68 -5.93 17.93
CA GLU A 110 -21.10 -6.45 19.18
C GLU A 110 -21.03 -5.39 20.30
N ASN A 111 -21.73 -4.26 20.16
CA ASN A 111 -21.71 -3.13 21.11
C ASN A 111 -20.29 -2.59 21.38
N LYS A 112 -19.45 -2.60 20.38
CA LYS A 112 -18.09 -2.05 20.46
C LYS A 112 -18.00 -0.76 19.67
N ASP A 113 -17.74 0.33 20.36
CA ASP A 113 -17.43 1.62 19.73
C ASP A 113 -15.95 1.59 19.30
N LEU A 114 -15.73 1.21 18.07
CA LEU A 114 -14.40 1.05 17.46
C LEU A 114 -14.30 1.85 16.16
N CYS A 115 -15.13 2.90 16.03
CA CYS A 115 -15.12 3.79 14.89
C CYS A 115 -13.72 4.40 14.70
N ASP A 116 -13.36 4.64 13.45
CA ASP A 116 -12.14 5.31 13.02
C ASP A 116 -10.80 4.58 13.26
N ARG A 117 -10.82 3.33 13.73
CA ARG A 117 -9.57 2.57 13.95
C ARG A 117 -9.19 1.62 12.80
N PHE A 118 -10.00 1.56 11.76
CA PHE A 118 -9.65 0.86 10.54
C PHE A 118 -9.41 1.85 9.40
N ILE A 119 -8.19 1.87 8.89
CA ILE A 119 -7.76 2.69 7.75
C ILE A 119 -7.50 1.75 6.56
N PRO A 120 -8.50 1.45 5.72
CA PRO A 120 -8.27 0.68 4.52
C PRO A 120 -7.31 1.42 3.60
N ASN A 121 -6.45 0.68 2.91
CA ASN A 121 -5.56 1.27 1.90
C ASN A 121 -5.13 0.22 0.89
N PHE A 122 -5.29 0.53 -0.39
CA PHE A 122 -4.69 -0.19 -1.48
C PHE A 122 -3.48 0.57 -2.05
N LEU A 123 -2.43 -0.15 -2.37
CA LEU A 123 -1.41 0.36 -3.27
C LEU A 123 -2.02 0.46 -4.66
N VAL A 124 -2.11 1.68 -5.19
CA VAL A 124 -2.68 1.91 -6.52
C VAL A 124 -1.81 1.23 -7.56
N HIS A 125 -2.38 0.26 -8.26
CA HIS A 125 -1.73 -0.73 -9.10
C HIS A 125 -0.90 -1.74 -8.30
N GLU A 126 0.36 -1.42 -7.98
CA GLU A 126 1.34 -2.31 -7.34
C GLU A 126 2.31 -1.50 -6.49
N PHE A 127 2.96 -2.15 -5.52
CA PHE A 127 4.03 -1.56 -4.72
C PHE A 127 5.10 -0.88 -5.57
N GLU A 128 5.46 -1.48 -6.69
CA GLU A 128 6.49 -0.97 -7.60
C GLU A 128 6.16 0.39 -8.20
N ALA A 129 4.89 0.82 -8.20
CA ALA A 129 4.54 2.17 -8.61
C ALA A 129 5.27 3.22 -7.78
N LEU A 130 5.32 3.04 -6.45
CA LEU A 130 6.02 3.96 -5.54
C LEU A 130 7.52 4.08 -5.82
N LEU A 131 8.14 3.05 -6.39
CA LEU A 131 9.57 3.04 -6.72
C LEU A 131 9.91 3.97 -7.89
N PHE A 132 8.91 4.39 -8.67
CA PHE A 132 9.08 5.42 -9.69
C PHE A 132 8.92 6.86 -9.15
N SER A 133 8.95 7.06 -7.84
CA SER A 133 8.91 8.41 -7.27
C SER A 133 10.20 9.20 -7.47
N ASN A 134 11.34 8.54 -7.74
CA ASN A 134 12.64 9.21 -7.94
C ASN A 134 13.52 8.46 -8.97
N GLU A 135 13.72 9.04 -10.15
CA GLU A 135 14.59 8.49 -11.20
C GLU A 135 16.04 8.35 -10.75
N SER A 136 16.58 9.39 -10.12
CA SER A 136 17.96 9.42 -9.68
C SER A 136 18.27 8.31 -8.67
N ALA A 137 17.30 7.96 -7.81
CA ALA A 137 17.44 6.86 -6.86
C ALA A 137 17.54 5.50 -7.58
N ILE A 138 16.75 5.29 -8.64
CA ILE A 138 16.84 4.07 -9.47
C ILE A 138 18.23 3.98 -10.11
N LEU A 139 18.70 5.06 -10.74
CA LEU A 139 19.98 5.09 -11.42
C LEU A 139 21.17 4.97 -10.45
N ALA A 140 21.06 5.50 -9.25
CA ALA A 140 22.10 5.38 -8.22
C ALA A 140 22.14 3.99 -7.57
N ARG A 141 20.97 3.36 -7.42
CA ARG A 141 20.84 2.04 -6.76
C ARG A 141 21.39 0.90 -7.60
N PHE A 142 21.26 0.97 -8.92
CA PHE A 142 21.64 -0.10 -9.81
C PHE A 142 22.89 0.26 -10.64
N PRO A 143 23.90 -0.62 -10.68
CA PRO A 143 25.05 -0.41 -11.56
C PRO A 143 24.62 -0.24 -13.02
N ALA A 144 25.36 0.57 -13.79
CA ALA A 144 25.00 0.92 -15.16
C ALA A 144 24.75 -0.32 -16.06
N PHE A 145 25.47 -1.44 -15.84
CA PHE A 145 25.27 -2.66 -16.60
C PHE A 145 23.93 -3.36 -16.32
N ARG A 146 23.27 -3.07 -15.19
CA ARG A 146 21.92 -3.55 -14.89
C ARG A 146 20.83 -2.68 -15.52
N ILE A 147 21.09 -1.42 -15.85
CA ILE A 147 20.13 -0.56 -16.54
C ILE A 147 20.08 -0.95 -18.02
N LYS A 148 19.03 -1.68 -18.40
CA LYS A 148 18.84 -2.25 -19.73
C LYS A 148 18.09 -1.32 -20.69
N ASP A 149 17.15 -0.54 -20.18
CA ASP A 149 16.34 0.39 -20.97
C ASP A 149 16.20 1.75 -20.26
N ARG A 150 17.21 2.59 -20.47
CA ARG A 150 17.21 3.96 -19.97
C ARG A 150 16.16 4.83 -20.70
N GLY A 151 15.89 4.55 -21.95
CA GLY A 151 14.91 5.30 -22.74
C GLY A 151 13.48 5.07 -22.24
N GLU A 152 13.14 3.82 -21.84
CA GLU A 152 11.86 3.53 -21.19
C GLU A 152 11.75 4.28 -19.85
N LEU A 153 12.81 4.27 -19.03
CA LEU A 153 12.84 4.98 -17.75
C LEU A 153 12.56 6.47 -17.92
N GLU A 154 13.32 7.16 -18.78
CA GLU A 154 13.14 8.57 -19.08
C GLU A 154 11.74 8.88 -19.68
N GLY A 155 11.23 7.95 -20.51
CA GLY A 155 9.89 8.05 -21.09
C GLY A 155 8.79 8.00 -20.04
N ILE A 156 8.94 7.19 -19.00
CA ILE A 156 8.02 7.11 -17.86
C ILE A 156 7.96 8.46 -17.14
N TYR A 157 9.10 9.03 -16.77
CA TYR A 157 9.14 10.32 -16.05
C TYR A 157 8.64 11.50 -16.87
N ARG A 158 8.79 11.47 -18.19
CA ARG A 158 8.18 12.47 -19.08
C ARG A 158 6.66 12.36 -19.13
N LYS A 159 6.12 11.14 -19.03
CA LYS A 159 4.69 10.87 -19.20
C LYS A 159 3.90 10.96 -17.90
N PHE A 160 4.47 10.54 -16.78
CA PHE A 160 3.78 10.40 -15.52
C PHE A 160 4.44 11.25 -14.43
N SER A 161 3.76 12.30 -13.99
CA SER A 161 4.16 13.10 -12.82
C SER A 161 3.82 12.39 -11.50
N ASN A 162 2.78 11.57 -11.52
CA ASN A 162 2.35 10.73 -10.40
C ASN A 162 2.58 9.25 -10.75
N PRO A 163 3.44 8.54 -10.00
CA PRO A 163 3.77 7.15 -10.29
C PRO A 163 2.58 6.19 -10.11
N GLU A 164 1.58 6.55 -9.32
CA GLU A 164 0.36 5.76 -9.15
C GLU A 164 -0.50 5.70 -10.43
N LEU A 165 -0.16 6.44 -11.47
CA LEU A 165 -0.84 6.41 -12.77
C LEU A 165 -0.08 5.58 -13.81
N ILE A 166 1.04 4.94 -13.42
CA ILE A 166 1.89 4.13 -14.32
C ILE A 166 1.26 2.76 -14.50
N ASN A 167 0.17 2.68 -15.23
CA ASN A 167 -0.34 1.41 -15.74
C ASN A 167 -1.35 1.64 -16.85
N ASN A 168 -1.25 0.86 -17.94
CA ASN A 168 -2.23 0.81 -19.01
C ASN A 168 -2.62 -0.64 -19.37
N SER A 169 -1.81 -1.64 -18.98
CA SER A 169 -2.04 -3.06 -19.25
C SER A 169 -1.15 -3.92 -18.36
N LYS A 170 -1.33 -5.24 -18.40
CA LYS A 170 -0.47 -6.18 -17.67
C LYS A 170 1.00 -6.02 -18.06
N GLU A 171 1.30 -5.83 -19.35
CA GLU A 171 2.67 -5.70 -19.86
C GLU A 171 3.33 -4.37 -19.49
N THR A 172 2.54 -3.35 -19.15
CA THR A 172 3.00 -2.00 -18.81
C THR A 172 2.84 -1.67 -17.35
N SER A 173 2.54 -2.67 -16.50
CA SER A 173 2.48 -2.50 -15.05
C SER A 173 3.84 -2.08 -14.48
N PRO A 174 3.89 -1.41 -13.33
CA PRO A 174 5.13 -0.94 -12.71
C PRO A 174 6.18 -2.05 -12.54
N SER A 175 5.79 -3.22 -12.07
CA SER A 175 6.70 -4.37 -11.90
C SER A 175 7.29 -4.86 -13.22
N HIS A 176 6.48 -4.96 -14.29
CA HIS A 176 6.96 -5.36 -15.61
C HIS A 176 7.91 -4.33 -16.21
N ARG A 177 7.64 -3.03 -16.00
CA ARG A 177 8.55 -1.96 -16.42
C ARG A 177 9.89 -2.03 -15.69
N LEU A 178 9.89 -2.17 -14.35
CA LEU A 178 11.13 -2.33 -13.59
C LEU A 178 11.93 -3.54 -14.04
N ASN A 179 11.29 -4.68 -14.33
CA ASN A 179 11.97 -5.88 -14.85
C ASN A 179 12.62 -5.66 -16.22
N ARG A 180 12.04 -4.82 -17.09
CA ARG A 180 12.67 -4.46 -18.37
C ARG A 180 13.80 -3.46 -18.19
N ILE A 181 13.56 -2.43 -17.37
CA ILE A 181 14.53 -1.35 -17.14
C ILE A 181 15.74 -1.86 -16.36
N VAL A 182 15.54 -2.72 -15.37
CA VAL A 182 16.59 -3.21 -14.47
C VAL A 182 16.77 -4.72 -14.66
N GLY A 183 17.85 -5.11 -15.32
CA GLY A 183 18.18 -6.52 -15.52
C GLY A 183 18.34 -7.27 -14.19
N GLY A 184 17.57 -8.36 -14.02
CA GLY A 184 17.57 -9.16 -12.81
C GLY A 184 16.94 -8.48 -11.60
N TYR A 185 16.00 -7.53 -11.80
CA TYR A 185 15.22 -6.94 -10.71
C TYR A 185 14.47 -8.03 -9.93
N SER A 186 14.52 -7.95 -8.62
CA SER A 186 13.78 -8.81 -7.71
C SER A 186 12.93 -7.96 -6.76
N LYS A 187 11.60 -8.11 -6.84
CA LYS A 187 10.65 -7.37 -5.98
C LYS A 187 11.05 -7.43 -4.50
N VAL A 188 11.34 -8.62 -3.99
CA VAL A 188 11.63 -8.84 -2.57
C VAL A 188 13.02 -8.35 -2.16
N ILE A 189 14.03 -8.48 -3.05
CA ILE A 189 15.41 -8.15 -2.73
C ILE A 189 15.73 -6.69 -3.02
N ASP A 190 15.33 -6.20 -4.18
CA ASP A 190 15.67 -4.86 -4.66
C ASP A 190 14.64 -3.79 -4.26
N GLY A 191 13.36 -4.15 -4.17
CA GLY A 191 12.26 -3.21 -3.94
C GLY A 191 12.37 -2.42 -2.63
N PRO A 192 12.38 -3.07 -1.44
CA PRO A 192 12.47 -2.35 -0.18
C PRO A 192 13.73 -1.49 -0.02
N PRO A 193 14.96 -1.93 -0.38
CA PRO A 193 16.13 -1.06 -0.35
C PRO A 193 16.09 0.11 -1.34
N LEU A 194 15.43 -0.05 -2.51
CA LEU A 194 15.19 1.07 -3.42
C LEU A 194 14.20 2.05 -2.80
N ALA A 195 13.12 1.56 -2.18
CA ALA A 195 12.16 2.38 -1.46
C ALA A 195 12.82 3.19 -0.34
N GLU A 196 13.75 2.58 0.42
CA GLU A 196 14.54 3.26 1.43
C GLU A 196 15.38 4.40 0.82
N SER A 197 16.04 4.14 -0.30
CA SER A 197 16.84 5.16 -1.02
C SER A 197 15.99 6.32 -1.55
N ILE A 198 14.72 6.09 -1.90
CA ILE A 198 13.77 7.12 -2.34
C ILE A 198 13.25 7.93 -1.14
N GLY A 199 12.88 7.24 -0.07
CA GLY A 199 12.33 7.80 1.15
C GLY A 199 10.86 8.20 1.09
N ILE A 200 10.17 8.06 2.22
CA ILE A 200 8.73 8.38 2.35
C ILE A 200 8.39 9.81 1.92
N PRO A 201 9.15 10.86 2.29
CA PRO A 201 8.82 12.23 1.86
C PRO A 201 8.72 12.38 0.34
N THR A 202 9.64 11.76 -0.40
CA THR A 202 9.63 11.80 -1.87
C THR A 202 8.44 11.05 -2.46
N MET A 203 8.11 9.87 -1.91
CA MET A 203 6.94 9.10 -2.34
C MET A 203 5.65 9.88 -2.07
N ARG A 204 5.50 10.47 -0.89
CA ARG A 204 4.33 11.30 -0.53
C ARG A 204 4.15 12.50 -1.45
N ALA A 205 5.25 13.17 -1.83
CA ALA A 205 5.21 14.30 -2.73
C ALA A 205 4.75 13.96 -4.16
N LYS A 206 4.86 12.69 -4.57
CA LYS A 206 4.55 12.21 -5.92
C LYS A 206 3.29 11.37 -6.01
N ALA A 207 3.01 10.56 -5.00
CA ALA A 207 1.94 9.55 -4.94
C ALA A 207 0.83 10.06 -4.02
N SER A 208 -0.23 10.61 -4.61
CA SER A 208 -1.27 11.34 -3.85
C SER A 208 -2.12 10.44 -2.96
N HIS A 209 -2.45 9.22 -3.40
CA HIS A 209 -3.21 8.27 -2.59
C HIS A 209 -2.36 7.76 -1.42
N PHE A 210 -1.13 7.35 -1.70
CA PHE A 210 -0.16 6.97 -0.68
C PHE A 210 0.07 8.09 0.35
N ASN A 211 0.17 9.36 -0.10
CA ASN A 211 0.27 10.50 0.81
C ASN A 211 -0.93 10.58 1.76
N GLY A 212 -2.15 10.51 1.21
CA GLY A 212 -3.38 10.55 2.03
C GLY A 212 -3.43 9.44 3.07
N TRP A 213 -2.98 8.23 2.72
CA TRP A 213 -2.87 7.12 3.66
C TRP A 213 -1.88 7.39 4.80
N VAL A 214 -0.67 7.86 4.48
CA VAL A 214 0.34 8.18 5.50
C VAL A 214 -0.14 9.31 6.41
N GLU A 215 -0.82 10.33 5.86
CA GLU A 215 -1.44 11.40 6.64
C GLU A 215 -2.50 10.87 7.60
N ALA A 216 -3.37 9.96 7.15
CA ALA A 216 -4.38 9.34 7.99
C ALA A 216 -3.76 8.57 9.16
N LEU A 217 -2.70 7.78 8.92
CA LEU A 217 -1.97 7.07 9.97
C LEU A 217 -1.42 8.03 11.03
N ILE A 218 -0.80 9.13 10.60
CA ILE A 218 -0.22 10.14 11.51
C ILE A 218 -1.30 10.88 12.28
N SER A 219 -2.38 11.29 11.61
CA SER A 219 -3.48 12.06 12.22
C SER A 219 -4.18 11.29 13.33
N ILE A 220 -4.57 10.03 13.09
CA ILE A 220 -5.28 9.21 14.09
C ILE A 220 -4.38 8.92 15.30
N ALA A 221 -3.11 8.61 15.08
CA ALA A 221 -2.19 8.38 16.17
C ALA A 221 -2.00 9.63 17.05
N SER A 222 -1.94 10.81 16.43
CA SER A 222 -1.83 12.08 17.15
C SER A 222 -3.09 12.37 17.99
N THR A 223 -4.29 12.03 17.48
CA THR A 223 -5.55 12.20 18.19
C THR A 223 -5.64 11.27 19.40
N GLN A 224 -5.23 10.00 19.24
CA GLN A 224 -5.23 9.05 20.36
C GLN A 224 -4.25 9.43 21.46
N ALA A 225 -3.06 9.93 21.12
CA ALA A 225 -2.09 10.41 22.09
C ALA A 225 -2.63 11.59 22.94
N SER A 226 -3.45 12.45 22.34
CA SER A 226 -4.07 13.60 23.05
C SER A 226 -5.22 13.21 24.01
N ILE A 227 -5.86 12.05 23.82
CA ILE A 227 -6.95 11.56 24.67
C ILE A 227 -6.39 10.81 25.89
N THR A 228 -5.15 10.33 25.81
CA THR A 228 -4.52 9.51 26.87
C THR A 228 -3.71 10.36 27.87
N GLN A 229 -3.55 11.66 27.63
CA GLN A 229 -2.98 12.65 28.55
C GLN A 229 -4.07 13.36 29.36
#